data_84f392acfebf28bebefa7f21a4c97d11
#
_entry.id   84f392acfebf28bebefa7f21a4c97d11
#
_cell.length_a   1.000
_cell.length_b   1.000
_cell.length_c   1.000
_cell.angle_alpha   90.00
_cell.angle_beta   90.00
_cell.angle_gamma   90.00
#
_symmetry.space_group_name_H-M   'P 1'
#
loop_
_entity.id
_entity.type
_entity.pdbx_description
1 polymer ?
#
loop_
_entity_poly.entity_id
_entity_poly.type
_entity_poly.pdbx_seq_one_letter_code
_entity_poly.pdbx_strand_id
1 'polypeptide(L)'
;MIKLYQFLSYVLCPIILINLYLRIIRNKEDRDRYKERFGKTDLNLNFSKKIIWLHAASVGEFKSSDLIIEKYYKDFQILVTTTTKTSADYVKKYYNKKVIHQYIPFDVPFWCNRFLNYWKPSLVLWIES
;
A
#
# COMPACT_ATOMS: atom_id res chain seq x y z
N MET A 1 -0.34 8.12 -25.26
CA MET A 1 0.17 8.60 -23.98
C MET A 1 0.31 7.51 -22.91
N ILE A 2 -0.70 6.66 -22.73
CA ILE A 2 -0.62 5.55 -21.77
C ILE A 2 0.55 4.60 -22.07
N LYS A 3 0.77 4.27 -23.35
CA LYS A 3 1.88 3.39 -23.76
C LYS A 3 3.25 4.02 -23.47
N LEU A 4 3.40 5.33 -23.66
CA LEU A 4 4.63 6.04 -23.35
C LEU A 4 4.90 6.04 -21.85
N TYR A 5 3.88 6.28 -21.04
CA TYR A 5 3.97 6.21 -19.58
C TYR A 5 4.41 4.81 -19.12
N GLN A 6 3.79 3.75 -19.63
CA GLN A 6 4.16 2.39 -19.30
C GLN A 6 5.60 2.06 -19.69
N PHE A 7 6.02 2.49 -20.89
CA PHE A 7 7.40 2.30 -21.35
C PHE A 7 8.39 3.00 -20.42
N LEU A 8 8.13 4.27 -20.08
CA LEU A 8 8.98 5.02 -19.17
C LEU A 8 9.05 4.37 -17.78
N SER A 9 7.93 3.86 -17.28
CA SER A 9 7.90 3.16 -15.99
C SER A 9 8.82 1.94 -16.00
N TYR A 10 8.83 1.15 -17.07
CA TYR A 10 9.71 0.00 -17.19
C TYR A 10 11.18 0.38 -17.35
N VAL A 11 11.46 1.45 -18.08
CA VAL A 11 12.82 1.96 -18.22
C VAL A 11 13.38 2.45 -16.89
N LEU A 12 12.53 3.00 -16.02
CA LEU A 12 12.92 3.47 -14.70
C LEU A 12 13.04 2.36 -13.66
N CYS A 13 12.61 1.11 -13.94
CA CYS A 13 12.71 0.00 -12.99
C CYS A 13 14.09 -0.20 -12.39
N PRO A 14 15.21 -0.19 -13.16
CA PRO A 14 16.53 -0.34 -12.55
C PRO A 14 16.84 0.76 -11.54
N ILE A 15 16.44 1.99 -11.82
CA ILE A 15 16.64 3.14 -10.92
C ILE A 15 15.83 2.95 -9.64
N ILE A 16 14.57 2.50 -9.76
CA ILE A 16 13.70 2.21 -8.62
C ILE A 16 14.32 1.13 -7.75
N LEU A 17 14.83 0.05 -8.34
CA LEU A 17 15.46 -1.06 -7.61
C LEU A 17 16.72 -0.63 -6.87
N ILE A 18 17.56 0.19 -7.50
CA ILE A 18 18.76 0.72 -6.88
C ILE A 18 18.39 1.62 -5.69
N ASN A 19 17.40 2.48 -5.86
CA ASN A 19 16.93 3.35 -4.80
C ASN A 19 16.37 2.56 -3.62
N LEU A 20 15.58 1.53 -3.89
CA LEU A 20 15.06 0.62 -2.85
C LEU A 20 16.20 -0.05 -2.09
N TYR A 21 17.21 -0.57 -2.79
CA TYR A 21 18.37 -1.20 -2.16
C TYR A 21 19.10 -0.25 -1.23
N LEU A 22 19.32 1.00 -1.66
CA LEU A 22 19.94 2.03 -0.84
C LEU A 22 19.11 2.36 0.40
N ARG A 23 17.79 2.41 0.26
CA ARG A 23 16.89 2.67 1.39
C ARG A 23 16.91 1.53 2.40
N ILE A 24 16.98 0.29 1.94
CA ILE A 24 17.09 -0.88 2.83
C ILE A 24 18.38 -0.81 3.65
N ILE A 25 19.51 -0.50 3.00
CA ILE A 25 20.80 -0.35 3.68
C ILE A 25 20.77 0.76 4.72
N ARG A 26 20.08 1.86 4.42
CA ARG A 26 19.98 3.03 5.33
C ARG A 26 18.89 2.87 6.39
N ASN A 27 18.26 1.71 6.51
CA ASN A 27 17.16 1.43 7.45
C ASN A 27 15.93 2.35 7.26
N LYS A 28 15.73 2.88 6.06
CA LYS A 28 14.55 3.69 5.72
C LYS A 28 13.42 2.86 5.12
N GLU A 29 13.67 1.58 4.85
CA GLU A 29 12.68 0.65 4.31
C GLU A 29 12.58 -0.57 5.21
N ASP A 30 11.40 -1.19 5.23
CA ASP A 30 11.14 -2.40 6.01
C ASP A 30 11.79 -3.60 5.32
N ARG A 31 12.80 -4.19 5.97
CA ARG A 31 13.57 -5.32 5.39
C ARG A 31 12.73 -6.59 5.23
N ASP A 32 11.73 -6.75 6.08
CA ASP A 32 10.89 -7.94 6.05
C ASP A 32 9.74 -7.82 5.06
N ARG A 33 9.35 -6.58 4.73
CA ARG A 33 8.15 -6.31 3.95
C ARG A 33 8.40 -5.58 2.63
N TYR A 34 9.64 -5.41 2.20
CA TYR A 34 9.95 -4.67 0.98
C TYR A 34 9.31 -5.27 -0.28
N LYS A 35 9.00 -6.56 -0.26
CA LYS A 35 8.36 -7.25 -1.40
C LYS A 35 6.96 -6.71 -1.70
N GLU A 36 6.31 -6.11 -0.71
CA GLU A 36 5.00 -5.49 -0.91
C GLU A 36 5.07 -4.34 -1.91
N ARG A 37 6.24 -3.67 -2.03
CA ARG A 37 6.48 -2.63 -3.03
C ARG A 37 6.37 -3.15 -4.46
N PHE A 38 6.49 -4.45 -4.66
CA PHE A 38 6.35 -5.13 -5.96
C PHE A 38 4.94 -5.72 -6.14
N GLY A 39 3.98 -5.29 -5.33
CA GLY A 39 2.61 -5.77 -5.40
C GLY A 39 2.40 -7.18 -4.84
N LYS A 40 3.41 -7.75 -4.18
CA LYS A 40 3.30 -9.07 -3.56
C LYS A 40 2.72 -8.95 -2.16
N THR A 41 1.95 -9.95 -1.76
CA THR A 41 1.50 -10.09 -0.38
C THR A 41 1.72 -11.54 0.06
N ASP A 42 2.25 -11.69 1.28
CA ASP A 42 2.45 -13.00 1.88
C ASP A 42 1.23 -13.45 2.71
N LEU A 43 0.20 -12.61 2.77
CA LEU A 43 -1.00 -12.92 3.52
C LEU A 43 -1.90 -13.83 2.70
N ASN A 44 -2.10 -15.05 3.22
CA ASN A 44 -3.05 -15.99 2.63
C ASN A 44 -4.43 -15.73 3.26
N LEU A 45 -5.09 -14.67 2.81
CA LEU A 45 -6.34 -14.23 3.37
C LEU A 45 -7.50 -14.58 2.46
N ASN A 46 -8.51 -15.18 3.06
CA ASN A 46 -9.77 -15.45 2.40
C ASN A 46 -10.80 -14.46 2.93
N PHE A 47 -11.14 -13.45 2.11
CA PHE A 47 -12.02 -12.38 2.53
C PHE A 47 -13.48 -12.75 2.26
N SER A 48 -14.28 -12.80 3.32
CA SER A 48 -15.74 -12.91 3.21
C SER A 48 -16.41 -11.54 2.97
N LYS A 49 -15.68 -10.45 3.25
CA LYS A 49 -16.18 -9.08 3.15
C LYS A 49 -15.59 -8.38 1.93
N LYS A 50 -16.32 -7.40 1.40
CA LYS A 50 -15.80 -6.52 0.36
C LYS A 50 -14.67 -5.67 0.93
N ILE A 51 -13.71 -5.33 0.09
CA ILE A 51 -12.52 -4.58 0.49
C ILE A 51 -12.68 -3.12 0.13
N ILE A 52 -12.45 -2.25 1.12
CA ILE A 52 -12.25 -0.83 0.92
C ILE A 52 -10.75 -0.59 1.02
N TRP A 53 -10.15 -0.09 -0.08
CA TRP A 53 -8.74 0.27 -0.09
C TRP A 53 -8.60 1.76 0.20
N LEU A 54 -7.85 2.08 1.25
CA LEU A 54 -7.60 3.43 1.69
C LEU A 54 -6.10 3.70 1.63
N HIS A 55 -5.69 4.69 0.85
CA HIS A 55 -4.29 5.07 0.76
C HIS A 55 -4.04 6.42 1.42
N ALA A 56 -3.00 6.47 2.26
CA ALA A 56 -2.49 7.70 2.86
C ALA A 56 -0.97 7.66 2.86
N ALA A 57 -0.33 8.66 2.28
CA ALA A 57 1.13 8.68 2.17
C ALA A 57 1.81 8.91 3.52
N SER A 58 1.20 9.66 4.41
CA SER A 58 1.79 10.08 5.68
C SER A 58 0.86 9.81 6.87
N VAL A 59 1.43 9.86 8.08
CA VAL A 59 0.67 9.73 9.33
C VAL A 59 -0.41 10.80 9.45
N GLY A 60 -0.09 12.06 9.10
CA GLY A 60 -1.04 13.16 9.17
C GLY A 60 -2.25 12.94 8.28
N GLU A 61 -2.02 12.48 7.06
CA GLU A 61 -3.10 12.15 6.13
C GLU A 61 -3.91 10.95 6.63
N PHE A 62 -3.24 9.94 7.15
CA PHE A 62 -3.91 8.75 7.67
C PHE A 62 -4.84 9.08 8.85
N LYS A 63 -4.43 9.98 9.73
CA LYS A 63 -5.27 10.39 10.87
C LYS A 63 -6.63 10.93 10.45
N SER A 64 -6.70 11.58 9.29
CA SER A 64 -7.98 12.11 8.79
C SER A 64 -8.96 11.01 8.38
N SER A 65 -8.50 9.77 8.22
CA SER A 65 -9.35 8.64 7.84
C SER A 65 -9.98 7.91 9.03
N ASP A 66 -9.72 8.34 10.25
CA ASP A 66 -10.16 7.65 11.47
C ASP A 66 -11.68 7.42 11.49
N LEU A 67 -12.46 8.44 11.15
CA LEU A 67 -13.92 8.33 11.13
C LEU A 67 -14.41 7.30 10.10
N ILE A 68 -13.75 7.22 8.96
CA ILE A 68 -14.08 6.24 7.91
C ILE A 68 -13.81 4.83 8.40
N ILE A 69 -12.66 4.61 9.03
CA ILE A 69 -12.28 3.31 9.56
C ILE A 69 -13.27 2.88 10.64
N GLU A 70 -13.57 3.75 11.59
CA GLU A 70 -14.49 3.43 12.68
C GLU A 70 -15.90 3.10 12.16
N LYS A 71 -16.34 3.76 11.10
CA LYS A 71 -17.67 3.54 10.55
C LYS A 71 -17.78 2.21 9.79
N TYR A 72 -16.73 1.79 9.08
CA TYR A 72 -16.84 0.71 8.11
C TYR A 72 -16.07 -0.56 8.45
N TYR A 73 -15.18 -0.57 9.45
CA TYR A 73 -14.31 -1.74 9.68
C TYR A 73 -15.05 -3.02 10.06
N LYS A 74 -16.25 -2.93 10.59
CA LYS A 74 -17.05 -4.11 10.97
C LYS A 74 -17.72 -4.76 9.75
N ASP A 75 -18.17 -3.95 8.79
CA ASP A 75 -18.92 -4.42 7.64
C ASP A 75 -18.05 -4.69 6.42
N PHE A 76 -16.88 -4.06 6.34
CA PHE A 76 -15.95 -4.18 5.24
C PHE A 76 -14.57 -4.55 5.75
N GLN A 77 -13.79 -5.21 4.90
CA GLN A 77 -12.37 -5.35 5.17
C GLN A 77 -11.65 -4.10 4.68
N ILE A 78 -11.01 -3.37 5.58
CA ILE A 78 -10.28 -2.16 5.22
C ILE A 78 -8.82 -2.50 4.99
N LEU A 79 -8.34 -2.24 3.78
CA LEU A 79 -6.94 -2.33 3.42
C LEU A 79 -6.36 -0.92 3.44
N VAL A 80 -5.35 -0.70 4.26
CA VAL A 80 -4.63 0.57 4.31
C VAL A 80 -3.27 0.39 3.68
N THR A 81 -2.94 1.25 2.72
CA THR A 81 -1.58 1.34 2.19
C THR A 81 -0.96 2.65 2.58
N THR A 82 0.32 2.60 2.90
CA THR A 82 1.11 3.79 3.20
C THR A 82 2.43 3.73 2.45
N THR A 83 3.15 4.85 2.43
CA THR A 83 4.40 4.97 1.69
C THR A 83 5.61 4.74 2.59
N THR A 84 5.57 5.16 3.86
CA THR A 84 6.75 5.16 4.73
C THR A 84 6.66 4.12 5.83
N LYS A 85 7.82 3.71 6.32
CA LYS A 85 7.92 2.82 7.48
C LYS A 85 7.28 3.43 8.73
N THR A 86 7.46 4.73 8.95
CA THR A 86 6.85 5.44 10.08
C THR A 86 5.32 5.36 10.04
N SER A 87 4.74 5.56 8.85
CA SER A 87 3.28 5.45 8.67
C SER A 87 2.79 4.03 8.89
N ALA A 88 3.53 3.03 8.42
CA ALA A 88 3.20 1.62 8.63
C ALA A 88 3.20 1.26 10.11
N ASP A 89 4.21 1.73 10.85
CA ASP A 89 4.31 1.49 12.29
C ASP A 89 3.14 2.14 13.04
N TYR A 90 2.72 3.33 12.64
CA TYR A 90 1.57 4.02 13.22
C TYR A 90 0.28 3.23 13.01
N VAL A 91 0.03 2.76 11.79
CA VAL A 91 -1.16 1.95 11.48
C VAL A 91 -1.18 0.67 12.31
N LYS A 92 -0.05 -0.02 12.37
CA LYS A 92 0.08 -1.25 13.15
C LYS A 92 -0.18 -1.01 14.63
N LYS A 93 0.33 0.09 15.19
CA LYS A 93 0.19 0.40 16.62
C LYS A 93 -1.26 0.69 17.01
N TYR A 94 -1.97 1.49 16.21
CA TYR A 94 -3.29 2.00 16.60
C TYR A 94 -4.48 1.31 15.94
N TYR A 95 -4.28 0.60 14.82
CA TYR A 95 -5.37 0.04 14.03
C TYR A 95 -5.21 -1.44 13.69
N ASN A 96 -4.28 -2.13 14.32
CA ASN A 96 -3.91 -3.51 13.99
C ASN A 96 -5.10 -4.48 13.90
N LYS A 97 -6.12 -4.28 14.73
CA LYS A 97 -7.31 -5.16 14.79
C LYS A 97 -8.43 -4.74 13.83
N LYS A 98 -8.34 -3.53 13.26
CA LYS A 98 -9.41 -2.95 12.45
C LYS A 98 -9.11 -2.93 10.97
N VAL A 99 -7.83 -2.92 10.60
CA VAL A 99 -7.40 -2.82 9.21
C VAL A 99 -6.28 -3.80 8.93
N ILE A 100 -6.09 -4.09 7.64
CA ILE A 100 -4.89 -4.77 7.16
C ILE A 100 -4.02 -3.72 6.50
N HIS A 101 -2.73 -3.70 6.82
CA HIS A 101 -1.78 -2.77 6.23
C HIS A 101 -0.92 -3.47 5.19
N GLN A 102 -0.68 -2.78 4.08
CA GLN A 102 0.33 -3.15 3.10
C GLN A 102 1.00 -1.88 2.58
N TYR A 103 2.30 -1.96 2.26
CA TYR A 103 2.97 -0.86 1.57
C TYR A 103 2.41 -0.70 0.17
N ILE A 104 2.27 0.55 -0.28
CA ILE A 104 1.83 0.82 -1.65
C ILE A 104 2.85 0.26 -2.64
N PRO A 105 2.45 -0.43 -3.71
CA PRO A 105 3.40 -0.85 -4.72
C PRO A 105 3.99 0.34 -5.48
N PHE A 106 5.19 0.18 -6.00
CA PHE A 106 5.76 1.17 -6.90
C PHE A 106 4.87 1.33 -8.14
N ASP A 107 4.85 2.53 -8.70
CA ASP A 107 4.00 2.89 -9.83
C ASP A 107 4.56 2.32 -11.15
N VAL A 108 4.60 1.01 -11.24
CA VAL A 108 4.95 0.24 -12.42
C VAL A 108 3.75 -0.66 -12.75
N PRO A 109 3.24 -0.63 -13.99
CA PRO A 109 1.99 -1.32 -14.35
C PRO A 109 1.94 -2.79 -13.92
N PHE A 110 3.01 -3.54 -14.10
CA PHE A 110 3.06 -4.95 -13.74
C PHE A 110 2.83 -5.15 -12.23
N TRP A 111 3.47 -4.34 -11.40
CA TRP A 111 3.35 -4.44 -9.94
C TRP A 111 1.99 -3.94 -9.44
N CYS A 112 1.50 -2.86 -10.01
CA CYS A 112 0.17 -2.34 -9.67
C CYS A 112 -0.93 -3.33 -10.05
N ASN A 113 -0.83 -3.96 -11.21
CA ASN A 113 -1.79 -4.97 -11.64
C ASN A 113 -1.77 -6.20 -10.74
N ARG A 114 -0.59 -6.64 -10.30
CA ARG A 114 -0.47 -7.73 -9.34
C ARG A 114 -1.18 -7.41 -8.03
N PHE A 115 -0.99 -6.22 -7.52
CA PHE A 115 -1.65 -5.74 -6.31
C PHE A 115 -3.17 -5.72 -6.47
N LEU A 116 -3.66 -5.12 -7.54
CA LEU A 116 -5.10 -5.01 -7.81
C LEU A 116 -5.76 -6.36 -8.04
N ASN A 117 -5.08 -7.27 -8.73
CA ASN A 117 -5.60 -8.62 -8.98
C ASN A 117 -5.71 -9.45 -7.70
N TYR A 118 -4.81 -9.22 -6.75
CA TYR A 118 -4.88 -9.91 -5.47
C TYR A 118 -6.00 -9.34 -4.58
N TRP A 119 -6.01 -8.02 -4.38
CA TRP A 119 -6.92 -7.39 -3.42
C TRP A 119 -8.33 -7.18 -3.96
N LYS A 120 -8.48 -6.88 -5.24
CA LYS A 120 -9.78 -6.63 -5.90
C LYS A 120 -10.67 -5.69 -5.08
N PRO A 121 -10.20 -4.47 -4.77
CA PRO A 121 -10.98 -3.58 -3.92
C PRO A 121 -12.29 -3.16 -4.59
N SER A 122 -13.33 -3.05 -3.78
CA SER A 122 -14.65 -2.55 -4.26
C SER A 122 -14.70 -1.05 -4.30
N LEU A 123 -13.94 -0.38 -3.44
CA LEU A 123 -13.86 1.08 -3.36
C LEU A 123 -12.44 1.49 -3.03
N VAL A 124 -11.95 2.53 -3.66
CA VAL A 124 -10.63 3.10 -3.40
C VAL A 124 -10.79 4.54 -2.93
N LEU A 125 -10.21 4.85 -1.76
CA LEU A 125 -10.19 6.20 -1.20
C LEU A 125 -8.73 6.65 -1.11
N TRP A 126 -8.43 7.75 -1.80
CA TRP A 126 -7.08 8.31 -1.84
C TRP A 126 -7.07 9.59 -1.02
N ILE A 127 -6.31 9.62 0.07
CA ILE A 127 -6.29 10.74 1.00
C ILE A 127 -5.02 11.55 0.77
N GLU A 128 -5.20 12.80 0.37
CA GLU A 128 -4.13 13.77 0.19
C GLU A 128 -4.45 15.05 0.95
N SER A 129 -3.43 15.67 1.44
CA SER A 129 -3.54 16.99 2.08
C SER A 129 -3.23 18.12 1.11
#